data_d2bb67f86c72291616a1ef0133b367ea
#
_entry.id   d2bb67f86c72291616a1ef0133b367ea
#
_cell.length_a   1.000
_cell.length_b   1.000
_cell.length_c   1.000
_cell.angle_alpha   90.00
_cell.angle_beta   90.00
_cell.angle_gamma   90.00
#
_symmetry.space_group_name_H-M   'P 1'
#
loop_
_entity.id
_entity.type
_entity.pdbx_description
1 polymer ?
#
loop_
_entity_poly.entity_id
_entity_poly.type
_entity_poly.pdbx_seq_one_letter_code
_entity_poly.pdbx_strand_id
1 'polypeptide(L)'
;VVISLFLILTQGIFSVEVKLKDISRIQGLRDNQITGYGIVTGLSGTGDTKSAVTNEAMKNYLKNQGLGNAKGANITRNIASVLITATIPSHARVGDKIDVTVASIGDARSLEGGVLIQSPLKGANNEVVAVASGVLSFGGKDNNRSSQPYNATSYLYGNTANVFTGSSHTKNSPKTVGTIVAGAIVEKEMKSDFFFENEKDKKEDRDKNYNKYRIVLENQDFTTLSAVNQLIKDKVNLDTRVLSPTEIEFTVPDDGNALTTLAAVENLQVTPEGKAKVVINERTGTIVMGANVTVDEVAISKQGINVIISNKKKDSDDTKVELISVIQEGTKVSDIVDALNKIGASTKDIIAILEGMKKAGALHAEVIVQ
;
A
#
# COMPACT_ATOMS: atom_id res chain seq x y z
N VAL A 1 20.17 -59.46 -22.07
CA VAL A 1 18.96 -58.73 -21.70
C VAL A 1 19.40 -57.59 -20.80
N VAL A 2 19.57 -56.41 -21.37
CA VAL A 2 19.90 -55.14 -20.68
C VAL A 2 18.58 -54.40 -20.48
N ILE A 3 18.06 -54.37 -19.23
CA ILE A 3 16.93 -53.54 -18.89
C ILE A 3 17.47 -52.13 -18.57
N SER A 4 17.33 -51.22 -19.55
CA SER A 4 17.55 -49.79 -19.37
C SER A 4 16.44 -49.18 -18.55
N LEU A 5 16.71 -48.90 -17.29
CA LEU A 5 15.81 -48.17 -16.38
C LEU A 5 15.83 -46.69 -16.79
N PHE A 6 14.80 -46.26 -17.53
CA PHE A 6 14.61 -44.87 -17.92
C PHE A 6 14.05 -44.12 -16.70
N LEU A 7 14.96 -43.50 -15.94
CA LEU A 7 14.61 -42.64 -14.80
C LEU A 7 14.13 -41.31 -15.38
N ILE A 8 12.81 -41.16 -15.55
CA ILE A 8 12.21 -39.87 -15.91
C ILE A 8 12.30 -38.99 -14.65
N LEU A 9 13.32 -38.12 -14.62
CA LEU A 9 13.37 -37.00 -13.70
C LEU A 9 12.26 -36.01 -14.14
N THR A 10 11.09 -36.14 -13.55
CA THR A 10 10.10 -35.05 -13.55
C THR A 10 10.68 -33.93 -12.71
N GLN A 11 11.29 -32.93 -13.36
CA GLN A 11 11.57 -31.67 -12.71
C GLN A 11 10.23 -31.04 -12.34
N GLY A 12 9.81 -31.24 -11.12
CA GLY A 12 8.66 -30.53 -10.55
C GLY A 12 8.95 -29.04 -10.62
N ILE A 13 8.18 -28.33 -11.42
CA ILE A 13 8.13 -26.86 -11.37
C ILE A 13 7.61 -26.56 -9.95
N PHE A 14 8.50 -26.13 -9.05
CA PHE A 14 8.13 -25.63 -7.75
C PHE A 14 7.42 -24.30 -7.94
N SER A 15 6.14 -24.35 -8.20
CA SER A 15 5.28 -23.19 -8.08
C SER A 15 5.10 -22.90 -6.58
N VAL A 16 5.26 -21.64 -6.21
CA VAL A 16 5.15 -21.21 -4.81
C VAL A 16 3.67 -21.26 -4.40
N GLU A 17 3.33 -22.18 -3.51
CA GLU A 17 2.00 -22.22 -2.89
C GLU A 17 1.90 -21.07 -1.88
N VAL A 18 0.84 -20.28 -2.00
CA VAL A 18 0.50 -19.21 -1.07
C VAL A 18 -0.84 -19.49 -0.40
N LYS A 19 -1.05 -18.96 0.79
CA LYS A 19 -2.35 -19.08 1.45
C LYS A 19 -3.37 -18.18 0.77
N LEU A 20 -4.60 -18.65 0.69
CA LEU A 20 -5.70 -17.90 0.06
C LEU A 20 -5.87 -16.51 0.69
N LYS A 21 -5.72 -16.37 1.99
CA LYS A 21 -5.77 -15.09 2.72
C LYS A 21 -4.73 -14.05 2.25
N ASP A 22 -3.60 -14.50 1.64
CA ASP A 22 -2.51 -13.61 1.20
C ASP A 22 -2.76 -13.02 -0.20
N ILE A 23 -3.75 -13.57 -0.95
CA ILE A 23 -4.11 -13.17 -2.32
C ILE A 23 -5.58 -12.76 -2.46
N SER A 24 -6.33 -12.83 -1.36
CA SER A 24 -7.76 -12.55 -1.37
C SER A 24 -8.19 -11.88 -0.06
N ARG A 25 -9.37 -11.33 -0.09
CA ARG A 25 -10.04 -10.78 1.11
C ARG A 25 -11.48 -11.25 1.17
N ILE A 26 -11.99 -11.41 2.36
CA ILE A 26 -13.42 -11.65 2.56
C ILE A 26 -14.15 -10.31 2.39
N GLN A 27 -15.20 -10.31 1.58
CA GLN A 27 -16.02 -9.12 1.36
C GLN A 27 -16.73 -8.71 2.68
N GLY A 28 -16.87 -7.40 2.90
CA GLY A 28 -17.47 -6.86 4.12
C GLY A 28 -16.46 -6.53 5.22
N LEU A 29 -15.26 -7.13 5.20
CA LEU A 29 -14.16 -6.78 6.09
C LEU A 29 -13.29 -5.70 5.44
N ARG A 30 -13.74 -4.46 5.48
CA ARG A 30 -12.95 -3.32 4.98
C ARG A 30 -12.84 -2.25 6.04
N ASP A 31 -11.71 -1.62 6.08
CA ASP A 31 -11.51 -0.42 6.86
C ASP A 31 -12.27 0.75 6.21
N ASN A 32 -12.91 1.56 7.03
CA ASN A 32 -13.66 2.71 6.56
C ASN A 32 -12.94 4.00 6.95
N GLN A 33 -12.79 4.90 5.99
CA GLN A 33 -12.26 6.23 6.26
C GLN A 33 -13.36 7.13 6.80
N ILE A 34 -13.06 7.82 7.89
CA ILE A 34 -13.93 8.81 8.50
C ILE A 34 -13.22 10.15 8.58
N THR A 35 -13.98 11.21 8.42
CA THR A 35 -13.44 12.57 8.40
C THR A 35 -14.26 13.47 9.30
N GLY A 36 -13.62 14.50 9.80
CA GLY A 36 -14.25 15.51 10.61
C GLY A 36 -13.57 16.86 10.48
N TYR A 37 -14.26 17.85 10.97
CA TYR A 37 -13.76 19.21 11.09
C TYR A 37 -13.63 19.55 12.57
N GLY A 38 -12.51 20.15 12.94
CA GLY A 38 -12.22 20.48 14.31
C GLY A 38 -11.44 21.78 14.48
N ILE A 39 -11.19 22.09 15.75
CA ILE A 39 -10.39 23.24 16.15
C ILE A 39 -9.28 22.73 17.06
N VAL A 40 -8.03 23.15 16.76
CA VAL A 40 -6.88 22.98 17.65
C VAL A 40 -6.66 24.27 18.42
N THR A 41 -6.47 24.16 19.72
CA THR A 41 -6.25 25.27 20.64
C THR A 41 -4.91 25.10 21.36
N GLY A 42 -4.43 26.17 22.02
CA GLY A 42 -3.15 26.14 22.76
C GLY A 42 -1.92 26.42 21.89
N LEU A 43 -2.12 26.93 20.67
CA LEU A 43 -1.03 27.30 19.78
C LEU A 43 -0.41 28.62 20.20
N SER A 44 0.90 28.63 20.53
CA SER A 44 1.61 29.81 21.01
C SER A 44 1.91 30.81 19.87
N GLY A 45 0.87 31.42 19.29
CA GLY A 45 1.00 32.41 18.22
C GLY A 45 1.26 31.84 16.83
N THR A 46 1.17 30.50 16.65
CA THR A 46 1.39 29.79 15.38
C THR A 46 0.09 29.40 14.68
N GLY A 47 -1.06 29.61 15.31
CA GLY A 47 -2.38 29.33 14.75
C GLY A 47 -2.82 30.28 13.64
N ASP A 48 -4.08 30.16 13.24
CA ASP A 48 -4.67 30.94 12.15
C ASP A 48 -4.71 32.44 12.47
N THR A 49 -4.44 33.24 11.44
CA THR A 49 -4.39 34.70 11.60
C THR A 49 -5.59 35.42 10.96
N LYS A 50 -6.02 34.96 9.81
CA LYS A 50 -7.05 35.62 8.98
C LYS A 50 -8.20 34.70 8.56
N SER A 51 -8.28 33.50 9.09
CA SER A 51 -9.29 32.53 8.72
C SER A 51 -10.67 32.92 9.26
N ALA A 52 -11.57 33.35 8.38
CA ALA A 52 -12.97 33.59 8.73
C ALA A 52 -13.65 32.31 9.24
N VAL A 53 -13.29 31.18 8.66
CA VAL A 53 -13.82 29.86 9.02
C VAL A 53 -13.49 29.51 10.48
N THR A 54 -12.22 29.72 10.88
CA THR A 54 -11.76 29.49 12.26
C THR A 54 -12.52 30.38 13.26
N ASN A 55 -12.73 31.64 12.89
CA ASN A 55 -13.47 32.60 13.72
C ASN A 55 -14.91 32.17 13.94
N GLU A 56 -15.58 31.75 12.88
CA GLU A 56 -16.98 31.34 12.94
C GLU A 56 -17.13 30.00 13.67
N ALA A 57 -16.25 29.04 13.41
CA ALA A 57 -16.23 27.75 14.09
C ALA A 57 -16.05 27.92 15.60
N MET A 58 -15.13 28.78 16.04
CA MET A 58 -14.92 29.05 17.47
C MET A 58 -16.13 29.77 18.09
N LYS A 59 -16.74 30.73 17.41
CA LYS A 59 -17.97 31.37 17.92
C LYS A 59 -19.09 30.35 18.11
N ASN A 60 -19.28 29.45 17.14
CA ASN A 60 -20.27 28.41 17.23
C ASN A 60 -19.97 27.41 18.36
N TYR A 61 -18.70 27.05 18.56
CA TYR A 61 -18.26 26.23 19.66
C TYR A 61 -18.58 26.89 21.02
N LEU A 62 -18.18 28.15 21.21
CA LEU A 62 -18.43 28.91 22.45
C LEU A 62 -19.93 29.09 22.70
N LYS A 63 -20.73 29.33 21.67
CA LYS A 63 -22.20 29.40 21.77
C LYS A 63 -22.76 28.07 22.27
N ASN A 64 -22.32 26.95 21.78
CA ASN A 64 -22.74 25.61 22.20
C ASN A 64 -22.34 25.30 23.66
N GLN A 65 -21.26 25.94 24.16
CA GLN A 65 -20.81 25.83 25.54
C GLN A 65 -21.52 26.87 26.47
N GLY A 66 -22.54 27.57 25.98
CA GLY A 66 -23.27 28.57 26.78
C GLY A 66 -22.61 29.95 26.87
N LEU A 67 -21.50 30.17 26.15
CA LEU A 67 -20.75 31.44 26.15
C LEU A 67 -21.14 32.36 24.95
N GLY A 68 -22.37 32.30 24.49
CA GLY A 68 -22.83 32.94 23.24
C GLY A 68 -22.82 34.46 23.17
N ASN A 69 -22.52 35.18 24.25
CA ASN A 69 -22.47 36.64 24.31
C ASN A 69 -21.06 37.26 24.31
N ALA A 70 -20.05 36.49 24.00
CA ALA A 70 -18.68 37.01 23.88
C ALA A 70 -18.53 37.89 22.59
N LYS A 71 -19.11 39.10 22.65
CA LYS A 71 -18.90 40.15 21.65
C LYS A 71 -17.42 40.53 21.71
N GLY A 72 -16.65 40.18 20.65
CA GLY A 72 -15.28 40.69 20.48
C GLY A 72 -14.16 39.73 20.92
N ALA A 73 -14.40 38.42 20.99
CA ALA A 73 -13.30 37.47 21.04
C ALA A 73 -12.45 37.64 19.78
N ASN A 74 -11.49 38.57 19.80
CA ASN A 74 -10.42 38.59 18.83
C ASN A 74 -9.71 37.26 18.95
N ILE A 75 -9.91 36.40 17.95
CA ILE A 75 -9.27 35.12 17.91
C ILE A 75 -7.79 35.39 17.71
N THR A 76 -7.06 35.19 18.77
CA THR A 76 -5.61 35.29 18.78
C THR A 76 -5.06 34.10 17.99
N ARG A 77 -3.84 34.22 17.49
CA ARG A 77 -3.08 33.16 16.76
C ARG A 77 -2.89 31.87 17.57
N ASN A 78 -3.74 31.62 18.56
CA ASN A 78 -3.67 30.48 19.49
C ASN A 78 -4.58 29.33 19.10
N ILE A 79 -5.36 29.51 18.01
CA ILE A 79 -6.28 28.48 17.49
C ILE A 79 -6.10 28.29 16.00
N ALA A 80 -6.43 27.10 15.51
CA ALA A 80 -6.43 26.77 14.09
C ALA A 80 -7.58 25.82 13.74
N SER A 81 -8.15 26.02 12.56
CA SER A 81 -9.09 25.08 11.97
C SER A 81 -8.36 23.90 11.36
N VAL A 82 -8.87 22.72 11.58
CA VAL A 82 -8.23 21.48 11.13
C VAL A 82 -9.21 20.53 10.49
N LEU A 83 -8.73 19.80 9.49
CA LEU A 83 -9.32 18.58 8.98
C LEU A 83 -8.79 17.41 9.81
N ILE A 84 -9.69 16.53 10.20
CA ILE A 84 -9.38 15.35 10.97
C ILE A 84 -9.72 14.14 10.12
N THR A 85 -8.79 13.20 10.02
CA THR A 85 -9.00 11.95 9.30
C THR A 85 -8.61 10.78 10.20
N ALA A 86 -9.39 9.71 10.15
CA ALA A 86 -9.08 8.47 10.83
C ALA A 86 -9.57 7.28 9.98
N THR A 87 -8.99 6.12 10.24
CA THR A 87 -9.42 4.86 9.66
C THR A 87 -10.03 4.01 10.74
N ILE A 88 -11.30 3.63 10.56
CA ILE A 88 -12.02 2.73 11.45
C ILE A 88 -11.86 1.30 10.92
N PRO A 89 -11.21 0.39 11.67
CA PRO A 89 -11.17 -1.01 11.30
C PRO A 89 -12.56 -1.63 11.25
N SER A 90 -12.75 -2.61 10.38
CA SER A 90 -14.04 -3.30 10.24
C SER A 90 -14.53 -4.01 11.51
N HIS A 91 -13.59 -4.35 12.40
CA HIS A 91 -13.86 -5.01 13.68
C HIS A 91 -14.01 -4.06 14.86
N ALA A 92 -13.91 -2.75 14.63
CA ALA A 92 -13.99 -1.76 15.71
C ALA A 92 -15.37 -1.73 16.33
N ARG A 93 -15.42 -1.68 17.66
CA ARG A 93 -16.63 -1.64 18.47
C ARG A 93 -16.76 -0.30 19.18
N VAL A 94 -17.94 -0.03 19.68
CA VAL A 94 -18.20 1.14 20.51
C VAL A 94 -17.26 1.14 21.72
N GLY A 95 -16.55 2.25 21.92
CA GLY A 95 -15.55 2.41 22.97
C GLY A 95 -14.12 2.14 22.54
N ASP A 96 -13.88 1.55 21.36
CA ASP A 96 -12.55 1.34 20.83
C ASP A 96 -11.88 2.68 20.49
N LYS A 97 -10.56 2.71 20.69
CA LYS A 97 -9.73 3.88 20.40
C LYS A 97 -8.99 3.69 19.09
N ILE A 98 -9.02 4.72 18.26
CA ILE A 98 -8.33 4.74 16.95
C ILE A 98 -7.42 5.96 16.84
N ASP A 99 -6.39 5.83 16.04
CA ASP A 99 -5.46 6.92 15.76
C ASP A 99 -6.08 7.93 14.80
N VAL A 100 -5.69 9.19 14.99
CA VAL A 100 -6.24 10.30 14.24
C VAL A 100 -5.12 11.13 13.64
N THR A 101 -5.28 11.50 12.37
CA THR A 101 -4.43 12.47 11.70
C THR A 101 -5.13 13.81 11.62
N VAL A 102 -4.44 14.87 12.00
CA VAL A 102 -4.96 16.24 12.06
C VAL A 102 -4.13 17.12 11.16
N ALA A 103 -4.76 17.80 10.21
CA ALA A 103 -4.11 18.68 9.25
C ALA A 103 -4.73 20.09 9.29
N SER A 104 -3.91 21.14 9.27
CA SER A 104 -4.41 22.51 9.20
C SER A 104 -5.11 22.80 7.88
N ILE A 105 -6.27 23.46 7.94
CA ILE A 105 -7.02 23.93 6.74
C ILE A 105 -6.79 25.43 6.53
N GLY A 106 -6.50 26.16 7.60
CA GLY A 106 -6.33 27.60 7.57
C GLY A 106 -4.89 28.03 7.23
N ASP A 107 -4.51 29.18 7.73
CA ASP A 107 -3.19 29.80 7.54
C ASP A 107 -2.26 29.62 8.75
N ALA A 108 -2.51 28.59 9.58
CA ALA A 108 -1.65 28.24 10.70
C ALA A 108 -0.24 27.84 10.25
N ARG A 109 0.75 28.39 10.94
CA ARG A 109 2.16 28.11 10.64
C ARG A 109 2.64 26.80 11.25
N SER A 110 2.08 26.41 12.40
CA SER A 110 2.37 25.16 13.08
C SER A 110 1.23 24.80 14.02
N LEU A 111 0.95 23.52 14.16
CA LEU A 111 0.03 22.96 15.15
C LEU A 111 0.76 22.38 16.36
N GLU A 112 2.09 22.54 16.46
CA GLU A 112 2.90 21.98 17.53
C GLU A 112 2.50 22.55 18.89
N GLY A 113 2.33 21.64 19.88
CA GLY A 113 1.87 22.00 21.23
C GLY A 113 0.36 22.19 21.35
N GLY A 114 -0.37 22.05 20.23
CA GLY A 114 -1.81 22.22 20.21
C GLY A 114 -2.58 21.01 20.75
N VAL A 115 -3.79 21.28 21.18
CA VAL A 115 -4.78 20.31 21.66
C VAL A 115 -6.02 20.39 20.80
N LEU A 116 -6.41 19.24 20.22
CA LEU A 116 -7.67 19.13 19.49
C LEU A 116 -8.83 19.12 20.48
N ILE A 117 -9.78 20.04 20.33
CA ILE A 117 -11.03 19.99 21.07
C ILE A 117 -11.92 18.87 20.54
N GLN A 118 -12.86 18.42 21.38
CA GLN A 118 -13.78 17.37 21.01
C GLN A 118 -14.49 17.66 19.69
N SER A 119 -14.26 16.79 18.71
CA SER A 119 -14.69 16.97 17.33
C SER A 119 -15.31 15.70 16.77
N PRO A 120 -16.51 15.77 16.16
CA PRO A 120 -17.18 14.60 15.61
C PRO A 120 -16.51 14.17 14.29
N LEU A 121 -16.33 12.87 14.12
CA LEU A 121 -15.89 12.24 12.89
C LEU A 121 -17.07 11.54 12.21
N LYS A 122 -17.23 11.77 10.92
CA LYS A 122 -18.35 11.28 10.14
C LYS A 122 -17.90 10.29 9.08
N GLY A 123 -18.73 9.28 8.88
CA GLY A 123 -18.61 8.36 7.76
C GLY A 123 -19.14 8.94 6.44
N ALA A 124 -19.07 8.17 5.37
CA ALA A 124 -19.56 8.56 4.04
C ALA A 124 -21.08 8.83 4.01
N ASN A 125 -21.85 8.24 4.93
CA ASN A 125 -23.28 8.47 5.11
C ASN A 125 -23.60 9.75 5.90
N ASN A 126 -22.58 10.57 6.24
CA ASN A 126 -22.68 11.78 7.05
C ASN A 126 -23.12 11.56 8.52
N GLU A 127 -23.17 10.31 8.98
CA GLU A 127 -23.42 10.00 10.39
C GLU A 127 -22.15 10.15 11.22
N VAL A 128 -22.29 10.61 12.46
CA VAL A 128 -21.19 10.64 13.42
C VAL A 128 -20.92 9.22 13.90
N VAL A 129 -19.70 8.76 13.71
CA VAL A 129 -19.25 7.39 14.01
C VAL A 129 -18.24 7.36 15.15
N ALA A 130 -17.42 8.41 15.25
CA ALA A 130 -16.43 8.54 16.31
C ALA A 130 -16.29 9.99 16.76
N VAL A 131 -15.65 10.19 17.90
CA VAL A 131 -15.36 11.52 18.43
C VAL A 131 -13.88 11.62 18.77
N ALA A 132 -13.22 12.63 18.20
CA ALA A 132 -11.77 12.83 18.33
C ALA A 132 -11.45 13.97 19.29
N SER A 133 -10.41 13.79 20.12
CA SER A 133 -9.84 14.84 20.97
C SER A 133 -8.45 14.43 21.44
N GLY A 134 -7.62 15.39 21.85
CA GLY A 134 -6.33 15.09 22.46
C GLY A 134 -5.18 16.00 22.05
N VAL A 135 -4.01 15.72 22.59
CA VAL A 135 -2.78 16.47 22.31
C VAL A 135 -2.14 15.99 21.02
N LEU A 136 -1.79 16.91 20.13
CA LEU A 136 -1.13 16.59 18.88
C LEU A 136 0.33 16.17 19.13
N SER A 137 0.70 15.04 18.51
CA SER A 137 2.07 14.56 18.43
C SER A 137 2.62 14.77 17.02
N PHE A 138 3.83 15.27 16.96
CA PHE A 138 4.59 15.43 15.72
C PHE A 138 5.81 14.53 15.85
N GLY A 139 5.91 13.48 15.10
CA GLY A 139 6.99 12.49 15.13
C GLY A 139 8.30 13.04 15.72
N GLY A 140 9.02 12.19 16.43
CA GLY A 140 10.17 12.64 17.24
C GLY A 140 11.09 13.56 16.45
N LYS A 141 11.59 14.61 17.09
CA LYS A 141 12.77 15.30 16.58
C LYS A 141 13.81 14.22 16.34
N ASP A 142 14.27 14.07 15.12
CA ASP A 142 15.59 13.46 14.91
C ASP A 142 16.57 14.26 15.74
N ASN A 143 16.77 13.79 16.96
CA ASN A 143 17.91 14.18 17.77
C ASN A 143 19.14 13.53 17.12
N ASN A 144 19.41 13.90 15.87
CA ASN A 144 20.76 13.91 15.35
C ASN A 144 21.47 15.05 16.13
N ARG A 145 21.64 14.82 17.42
CA ARG A 145 22.79 15.35 18.11
C ARG A 145 23.96 14.75 17.33
N SER A 146 24.38 15.46 16.27
CA SER A 146 25.76 15.36 15.86
C SER A 146 26.54 15.50 17.17
N SER A 147 27.02 14.37 17.65
CA SER A 147 28.11 14.37 18.62
C SER A 147 29.20 15.19 17.96
N GLN A 148 29.23 16.46 18.23
CA GLN A 148 30.42 17.26 17.96
C GLN A 148 31.53 16.53 18.71
N PRO A 149 32.53 16.03 18.00
CA PRO A 149 33.72 15.56 18.73
C PRO A 149 34.20 16.75 19.54
N TYR A 150 34.29 16.57 20.84
CA TYR A 150 34.88 17.50 21.76
C TYR A 150 36.33 17.66 21.32
N ASN A 151 36.62 18.64 20.46
CA ASN A 151 37.96 19.03 20.11
C ASN A 151 38.54 19.76 21.30
N ALA A 152 39.19 19.00 22.21
CA ALA A 152 39.93 19.48 23.36
C ALA A 152 41.21 20.26 22.97
N THR A 153 41.37 20.68 21.72
CA THR A 153 42.59 21.37 21.22
C THR A 153 42.42 22.87 20.95
N SER A 154 41.30 23.47 21.34
CA SER A 154 41.12 24.92 21.06
C SER A 154 41.75 25.87 22.09
N TYR A 155 42.49 25.37 23.07
CA TYR A 155 43.13 26.24 24.10
C TYR A 155 44.58 26.59 23.84
N LEU A 156 45.19 26.20 22.73
CA LEU A 156 46.64 26.33 22.58
C LEU A 156 47.16 27.21 21.43
N TYR A 157 46.36 27.71 20.54
CA TYR A 157 46.87 28.68 19.56
C TYR A 157 45.78 29.66 19.11
N GLY A 158 46.02 30.93 19.42
CA GLY A 158 45.21 32.04 18.95
C GLY A 158 45.37 32.27 17.45
N ASN A 159 44.28 32.71 16.88
CA ASN A 159 44.15 33.52 15.70
C ASN A 159 43.89 32.80 14.33
N THR A 160 42.74 33.16 13.79
CA THR A 160 42.40 33.22 12.35
C THR A 160 42.39 31.93 11.55
N ALA A 161 41.31 31.21 11.64
CA ALA A 161 40.75 30.54 10.47
C ALA A 161 39.22 30.73 10.48
N ASN A 162 38.68 31.44 9.52
CA ASN A 162 37.28 31.45 9.17
C ASN A 162 36.88 30.02 8.82
N VAL A 163 36.48 29.25 9.80
CA VAL A 163 35.81 27.98 9.56
C VAL A 163 34.46 28.36 8.98
N PHE A 164 34.30 28.14 7.68
CA PHE A 164 33.01 28.07 7.02
C PHE A 164 32.19 27.00 7.74
N THR A 165 31.52 27.36 8.81
CA THR A 165 30.45 26.56 9.35
C THR A 165 29.32 26.67 8.34
N GLY A 166 29.29 25.70 7.43
CA GLY A 166 28.12 25.46 6.61
C GLY A 166 26.93 25.33 7.56
N SER A 167 26.15 26.39 7.70
CA SER A 167 24.85 26.31 8.35
C SER A 167 24.05 25.28 7.58
N SER A 168 24.02 24.04 8.07
CA SER A 168 22.98 23.12 7.69
C SER A 168 21.67 23.75 8.17
N HIS A 169 21.05 24.54 7.30
CA HIS A 169 19.68 24.91 7.48
C HIS A 169 18.87 23.62 7.48
N THR A 170 18.72 23.00 8.63
CA THR A 170 17.61 22.08 8.86
C THR A 170 16.36 22.90 8.55
N LYS A 171 15.83 22.73 7.35
CA LYS A 171 14.52 23.27 7.00
C LYS A 171 13.56 22.71 8.04
N ASN A 172 13.22 23.51 9.04
CA ASN A 172 12.10 23.22 9.92
C ASN A 172 10.85 23.22 9.01
N SER A 173 10.49 22.06 8.49
CA SER A 173 9.25 21.90 7.76
C SER A 173 8.12 22.33 8.69
N PRO A 174 7.21 23.20 8.25
CA PRO A 174 6.11 23.63 9.09
C PRO A 174 5.32 22.41 9.55
N LYS A 175 5.13 22.27 10.85
CA LYS A 175 4.41 21.14 11.45
C LYS A 175 2.90 21.41 11.39
N THR A 176 2.34 21.35 10.19
CA THR A 176 0.92 21.60 9.92
C THR A 176 0.08 20.32 9.90
N VAL A 177 0.74 19.15 9.97
CA VAL A 177 0.10 17.85 10.07
C VAL A 177 0.68 17.12 11.28
N GLY A 178 -0.18 16.67 12.18
CA GLY A 178 0.18 15.92 13.38
C GLY A 178 -0.74 14.71 13.57
N THR A 179 -0.37 13.83 14.50
CA THR A 179 -1.16 12.65 14.86
C THR A 179 -1.55 12.70 16.33
N ILE A 180 -2.69 12.10 16.66
CA ILE A 180 -3.12 11.85 18.02
C ILE A 180 -3.30 10.34 18.15
N VAL A 181 -2.37 9.70 18.87
CA VAL A 181 -2.43 8.25 19.11
C VAL A 181 -3.62 7.96 20.03
N ALA A 182 -4.45 6.98 19.66
CA ALA A 182 -5.69 6.66 20.35
C ALA A 182 -6.61 7.90 20.55
N GLY A 183 -6.58 8.82 19.59
CA GLY A 183 -7.17 10.16 19.68
C GLY A 183 -8.66 10.22 19.40
N ALA A 184 -9.28 9.19 18.86
CA ALA A 184 -10.73 9.13 18.72
C ALA A 184 -11.31 7.87 19.37
N ILE A 185 -12.52 8.03 19.87
CA ILE A 185 -13.32 6.94 20.44
C ILE A 185 -14.47 6.65 19.49
N VAL A 186 -14.67 5.38 19.17
CA VAL A 186 -15.78 4.91 18.34
C VAL A 186 -17.07 4.99 19.15
N GLU A 187 -18.05 5.73 18.65
CA GLU A 187 -19.37 5.92 19.30
C GLU A 187 -20.47 5.08 18.64
N LYS A 188 -20.24 4.68 17.38
CA LYS A 188 -21.19 3.87 16.62
C LYS A 188 -20.45 2.85 15.77
N GLU A 189 -20.90 1.61 15.87
CA GLU A 189 -20.36 0.55 15.00
C GLU A 189 -20.72 0.83 13.54
N MET A 190 -19.72 0.67 12.67
CA MET A 190 -19.96 0.62 11.24
C MET A 190 -20.56 -0.74 10.94
N LYS A 191 -21.76 -0.75 10.36
CA LYS A 191 -22.33 -2.02 9.86
C LYS A 191 -21.37 -2.59 8.82
N SER A 192 -20.69 -3.67 9.15
CA SER A 192 -19.99 -4.47 8.17
C SER A 192 -21.01 -5.39 7.50
N ASP A 193 -21.10 -5.32 6.18
CA ASP A 193 -21.90 -6.27 5.39
C ASP A 193 -21.22 -7.66 5.33
N PHE A 194 -20.65 -8.07 6.48
CA PHE A 194 -19.94 -9.35 6.61
C PHE A 194 -20.89 -10.54 6.52
N PHE A 195 -22.10 -10.36 7.09
CA PHE A 195 -23.17 -11.32 6.97
C PHE A 195 -24.09 -10.88 5.84
N PHE A 196 -23.94 -11.49 4.68
CA PHE A 196 -24.96 -11.39 3.64
C PHE A 196 -26.20 -12.10 4.18
N GLU A 197 -27.35 -11.40 4.11
CA GLU A 197 -28.64 -11.86 4.58
C GLU A 197 -28.84 -13.36 4.35
N ASN A 198 -29.35 -14.03 5.38
CA ASN A 198 -29.92 -15.36 5.25
C ASN A 198 -31.00 -15.27 4.17
N GLU A 199 -30.68 -15.57 2.91
CA GLU A 199 -31.71 -15.96 1.97
C GLU A 199 -32.31 -17.24 2.52
N LYS A 200 -33.42 -17.08 3.23
CA LYS A 200 -34.35 -18.17 3.50
C LYS A 200 -34.78 -18.62 2.11
N ASP A 201 -34.12 -19.64 1.59
CA ASP A 201 -34.55 -20.27 0.36
C ASP A 201 -36.00 -20.71 0.58
N LYS A 202 -36.91 -20.05 -0.14
CA LYS A 202 -38.35 -20.16 0.02
C LYS A 202 -38.92 -21.49 -0.43
N LYS A 203 -38.09 -22.48 -0.77
CA LYS A 203 -38.56 -23.80 -1.23
C LYS A 203 -37.61 -24.91 -0.79
N GLU A 204 -38.12 -25.75 0.07
CA GLU A 204 -37.83 -27.17 0.31
C GLU A 204 -36.90 -27.64 1.43
N ASP A 205 -36.04 -26.82 2.05
CA ASP A 205 -35.36 -27.28 3.27
C ASP A 205 -35.46 -26.19 4.38
N ARG A 206 -36.54 -26.28 5.15
CA ARG A 206 -36.91 -25.28 6.17
C ARG A 206 -36.06 -25.31 7.43
N ASP A 207 -35.05 -26.18 7.55
CA ASP A 207 -34.39 -26.45 8.82
C ASP A 207 -32.89 -26.11 8.89
N LYS A 208 -32.26 -25.63 7.81
CA LYS A 208 -30.86 -25.25 7.85
C LYS A 208 -30.67 -23.78 7.55
N ASN A 209 -30.21 -23.02 8.55
CA ASN A 209 -29.73 -21.66 8.33
C ASN A 209 -28.35 -21.73 7.71
N TYR A 210 -28.14 -21.06 6.58
CA TYR A 210 -26.85 -20.91 5.93
C TYR A 210 -26.48 -19.46 5.85
N ASN A 211 -25.23 -19.16 6.11
CA ASN A 211 -24.65 -17.82 5.90
C ASN A 211 -23.83 -17.82 4.60
N LYS A 212 -24.05 -16.82 3.76
CA LYS A 212 -23.28 -16.63 2.52
C LYS A 212 -22.12 -15.70 2.76
N TYR A 213 -20.97 -16.10 2.31
CA TYR A 213 -19.73 -15.32 2.37
C TYR A 213 -19.18 -15.15 0.97
N ARG A 214 -18.43 -14.08 0.75
CA ARG A 214 -17.77 -13.82 -0.53
C ARG A 214 -16.30 -13.57 -0.33
N ILE A 215 -15.51 -14.23 -1.17
CA ILE A 215 -14.08 -13.99 -1.28
C ILE A 215 -13.84 -13.22 -2.57
N VAL A 216 -13.03 -12.18 -2.46
CA VAL A 216 -12.61 -11.34 -3.59
C VAL A 216 -11.11 -11.50 -3.75
N LEU A 217 -10.66 -11.97 -4.91
CA LEU A 217 -9.25 -12.03 -5.28
C LEU A 217 -8.73 -10.61 -5.54
N GLU A 218 -7.51 -10.31 -5.13
CA GLU A 218 -6.88 -9.01 -5.37
C GLU A 218 -6.55 -8.78 -6.86
N ASN A 219 -6.19 -9.84 -7.56
CA ASN A 219 -5.88 -9.79 -8.98
C ASN A 219 -6.91 -10.58 -9.80
N GLN A 220 -7.27 -10.05 -10.97
CA GLN A 220 -8.11 -10.77 -11.93
C GLN A 220 -7.30 -11.89 -12.56
N ASP A 221 -7.66 -13.12 -12.25
CA ASP A 221 -7.10 -14.31 -12.86
C ASP A 221 -8.10 -15.45 -12.81
N PHE A 222 -8.57 -15.86 -13.97
CA PHE A 222 -9.56 -16.93 -14.10
C PHE A 222 -9.01 -18.30 -13.71
N THR A 223 -7.72 -18.54 -13.93
CA THR A 223 -7.07 -19.81 -13.59
C THR A 223 -6.98 -19.97 -12.09
N THR A 224 -6.47 -18.93 -11.40
CA THR A 224 -6.43 -18.89 -9.94
C THR A 224 -7.84 -18.96 -9.35
N LEU A 225 -8.81 -18.24 -9.91
CA LEU A 225 -10.21 -18.27 -9.46
C LEU A 225 -10.81 -19.68 -9.57
N SER A 226 -10.58 -20.37 -10.70
CA SER A 226 -11.04 -21.73 -10.92
C SER A 226 -10.40 -22.72 -9.92
N ALA A 227 -9.10 -22.59 -9.69
CA ALA A 227 -8.38 -23.42 -8.72
C ALA A 227 -8.92 -23.20 -7.29
N VAL A 228 -9.14 -21.93 -6.89
CA VAL A 228 -9.72 -21.59 -5.58
C VAL A 228 -11.12 -22.19 -5.45
N ASN A 229 -11.97 -22.01 -6.47
CA ASN A 229 -13.32 -22.57 -6.47
C ASN A 229 -13.34 -24.08 -6.28
N GLN A 230 -12.44 -24.79 -6.97
CA GLN A 230 -12.31 -26.24 -6.84
C GLN A 230 -11.76 -26.65 -5.48
N LEU A 231 -10.75 -25.95 -4.96
CA LEU A 231 -10.18 -26.24 -3.63
C LEU A 231 -11.18 -26.05 -2.50
N ILE A 232 -12.05 -25.03 -2.56
CA ILE A 232 -13.10 -24.83 -1.55
C ILE A 232 -14.09 -26.01 -1.59
N LYS A 233 -14.50 -26.47 -2.78
CA LYS A 233 -15.40 -27.63 -2.94
C LYS A 233 -14.75 -28.93 -2.43
N ASP A 234 -13.51 -29.20 -2.84
CA ASP A 234 -12.87 -30.50 -2.60
C ASP A 234 -12.34 -30.63 -1.18
N LYS A 235 -11.77 -29.58 -0.60
CA LYS A 235 -11.14 -29.64 0.73
C LYS A 235 -12.05 -29.21 1.87
N VAL A 236 -12.97 -28.27 1.63
CA VAL A 236 -13.85 -27.73 2.68
C VAL A 236 -15.28 -28.23 2.52
N ASN A 237 -15.62 -28.81 1.37
CA ASN A 237 -16.93 -29.37 1.05
C ASN A 237 -18.06 -28.32 1.17
N LEU A 238 -17.83 -27.12 0.63
CA LEU A 238 -18.79 -26.02 0.62
C LEU A 238 -19.36 -25.81 -0.77
N ASP A 239 -20.63 -25.45 -0.83
CA ASP A 239 -21.24 -25.00 -2.07
C ASP A 239 -20.71 -23.63 -2.47
N THR A 240 -20.24 -23.52 -3.70
CA THR A 240 -19.63 -22.30 -4.22
C THR A 240 -20.31 -21.84 -5.51
N ARG A 241 -20.38 -20.53 -5.69
CA ARG A 241 -20.85 -19.87 -6.90
C ARG A 241 -19.90 -18.76 -7.31
N VAL A 242 -19.40 -18.80 -8.53
CA VAL A 242 -18.60 -17.70 -9.10
C VAL A 242 -19.56 -16.58 -9.53
N LEU A 243 -19.37 -15.38 -8.97
CA LEU A 243 -20.17 -14.20 -9.26
C LEU A 243 -19.53 -13.29 -10.32
N SER A 244 -18.20 -13.15 -10.24
CA SER A 244 -17.42 -12.28 -11.14
C SER A 244 -16.02 -12.89 -11.39
N PRO A 245 -15.20 -12.32 -12.28
CA PRO A 245 -13.83 -12.78 -12.53
C PRO A 245 -12.90 -12.76 -11.30
N THR A 246 -13.32 -12.13 -10.22
CA THR A 246 -12.54 -11.99 -8.99
C THR A 246 -13.28 -12.48 -7.76
N GLU A 247 -14.57 -12.88 -7.88
CA GLU A 247 -15.46 -13.04 -6.74
C GLU A 247 -16.10 -14.44 -6.71
N ILE A 248 -15.94 -15.10 -5.57
CA ILE A 248 -16.56 -16.40 -5.28
C ILE A 248 -17.45 -16.25 -4.05
N GLU A 249 -18.71 -16.58 -4.20
CA GLU A 249 -19.66 -16.76 -3.09
C GLU A 249 -19.62 -18.21 -2.64
N PHE A 250 -19.60 -18.44 -1.33
CA PHE A 250 -19.71 -19.79 -0.75
C PHE A 250 -20.64 -19.77 0.44
N THR A 251 -21.26 -20.91 0.70
CA THR A 251 -22.31 -21.07 1.71
C THR A 251 -21.75 -21.87 2.88
N VAL A 252 -21.83 -21.30 4.10
CA VAL A 252 -21.40 -21.93 5.33
C VAL A 252 -22.62 -22.23 6.19
N PRO A 253 -22.79 -23.47 6.70
CA PRO A 253 -23.86 -23.78 7.65
C PRO A 253 -23.74 -22.94 8.93
N ASP A 254 -24.86 -22.48 9.45
CA ASP A 254 -24.93 -21.78 10.74
C ASP A 254 -25.04 -22.78 11.90
N ASP A 255 -23.99 -23.59 12.05
CA ASP A 255 -23.89 -24.65 13.06
C ASP A 255 -23.00 -24.26 14.26
N GLY A 256 -22.66 -23.00 14.39
CA GLY A 256 -21.72 -22.49 15.39
C GLY A 256 -20.24 -22.66 15.03
N ASN A 257 -19.90 -23.35 13.93
CA ASN A 257 -18.53 -23.61 13.47
C ASN A 257 -18.09 -22.68 12.32
N ALA A 258 -18.87 -21.66 12.00
CA ALA A 258 -18.61 -20.78 10.87
C ALA A 258 -17.18 -20.18 10.89
N LEU A 259 -16.68 -19.79 12.08
CA LEU A 259 -15.32 -19.25 12.21
C LEU A 259 -14.24 -20.28 11.83
N THR A 260 -14.41 -21.54 12.26
CA THR A 260 -13.47 -22.63 11.94
C THR A 260 -13.48 -22.90 10.43
N THR A 261 -14.65 -22.90 9.82
CA THR A 261 -14.83 -23.10 8.39
C THR A 261 -14.20 -21.95 7.57
N LEU A 262 -14.41 -20.71 7.99
CA LEU A 262 -13.77 -19.55 7.36
C LEU A 262 -12.25 -19.62 7.47
N ALA A 263 -11.73 -19.96 8.67
CA ALA A 263 -10.29 -20.13 8.88
C ALA A 263 -9.71 -21.27 8.02
N ALA A 264 -10.46 -22.35 7.81
CA ALA A 264 -10.06 -23.42 6.90
C ALA A 264 -9.98 -22.95 5.45
N VAL A 265 -10.95 -22.14 5.01
CA VAL A 265 -10.95 -21.53 3.66
C VAL A 265 -9.76 -20.57 3.49
N GLU A 266 -9.51 -19.70 4.45
CA GLU A 266 -8.37 -18.75 4.41
C GLU A 266 -7.00 -19.44 4.37
N ASN A 267 -6.87 -20.61 5.00
CA ASN A 267 -5.62 -21.36 5.02
C ASN A 267 -5.44 -22.31 3.82
N LEU A 268 -6.36 -22.35 2.85
CA LEU A 268 -6.17 -23.12 1.63
C LEU A 268 -4.90 -22.66 0.90
N GLN A 269 -4.10 -23.62 0.48
CA GLN A 269 -2.90 -23.38 -0.32
C GLN A 269 -3.27 -23.36 -1.79
N VAL A 270 -2.96 -22.27 -2.43
CA VAL A 270 -3.24 -22.00 -3.86
C VAL A 270 -1.95 -21.64 -4.54
N THR A 271 -1.81 -22.07 -5.77
CA THR A 271 -0.74 -21.63 -6.67
C THR A 271 -1.29 -20.53 -7.58
N PRO A 272 -1.06 -19.24 -7.29
CA PRO A 272 -1.54 -18.19 -8.16
C PRO A 272 -0.72 -18.13 -9.45
N GLU A 273 -1.39 -18.04 -10.59
CA GLU A 273 -0.76 -17.68 -11.85
C GLU A 273 -0.66 -16.16 -11.93
N GLY A 274 0.41 -15.60 -11.40
CA GLY A 274 0.68 -14.17 -11.52
C GLY A 274 1.21 -13.80 -12.91
N LYS A 275 0.72 -12.70 -13.48
CA LYS A 275 1.35 -12.11 -14.67
C LYS A 275 2.80 -11.79 -14.33
N ALA A 276 3.72 -12.19 -15.21
CA ALA A 276 5.11 -11.83 -15.06
C ALA A 276 5.24 -10.29 -15.02
N LYS A 277 5.97 -9.76 -14.03
CA LYS A 277 6.14 -8.31 -13.83
C LYS A 277 7.61 -7.94 -13.80
N VAL A 278 7.93 -6.79 -14.40
CA VAL A 278 9.22 -6.11 -14.31
C VAL A 278 8.97 -4.73 -13.72
N VAL A 279 9.48 -4.49 -12.52
CA VAL A 279 9.37 -3.20 -11.84
C VAL A 279 10.70 -2.47 -11.92
N ILE A 280 10.68 -1.26 -12.41
CA ILE A 280 11.88 -0.44 -12.66
C ILE A 280 11.76 0.84 -11.85
N ASN A 281 12.73 1.12 -10.99
CA ASN A 281 12.85 2.40 -10.32
C ASN A 281 13.90 3.26 -11.04
N GLU A 282 13.44 4.26 -11.79
CA GLU A 282 14.34 5.14 -12.55
C GLU A 282 15.29 5.96 -11.68
N ARG A 283 14.84 6.35 -10.48
CA ARG A 283 15.64 7.20 -9.60
C ARG A 283 16.82 6.45 -8.97
N THR A 284 16.61 5.18 -8.61
CA THR A 284 17.65 4.35 -7.99
C THR A 284 18.37 3.44 -8.99
N GLY A 285 17.83 3.28 -10.19
CA GLY A 285 18.32 2.35 -11.18
C GLY A 285 18.07 0.88 -10.85
N THR A 286 17.16 0.60 -9.91
CA THR A 286 16.85 -0.77 -9.48
C THR A 286 15.83 -1.40 -10.41
N ILE A 287 16.13 -2.61 -10.91
CA ILE A 287 15.24 -3.42 -11.74
C ILE A 287 14.90 -4.69 -10.94
N VAL A 288 13.62 -4.91 -10.67
CA VAL A 288 13.11 -6.11 -10.01
C VAL A 288 12.25 -6.88 -11.00
N MET A 289 12.55 -8.16 -11.20
CA MET A 289 11.81 -8.99 -12.14
C MET A 289 11.47 -10.35 -11.55
N GLY A 290 10.33 -10.89 -11.97
CA GLY A 290 9.91 -12.24 -11.62
C GLY A 290 10.77 -13.30 -12.37
N ALA A 291 10.87 -14.49 -11.78
CA ALA A 291 11.70 -15.60 -12.33
C ALA A 291 11.20 -16.12 -13.69
N ASN A 292 9.93 -15.89 -14.03
CA ASN A 292 9.27 -16.44 -15.22
C ASN A 292 9.06 -15.42 -16.35
N VAL A 293 9.82 -14.31 -16.32
CA VAL A 293 9.76 -13.32 -17.40
C VAL A 293 10.62 -13.78 -18.57
N THR A 294 10.00 -14.08 -19.70
CA THR A 294 10.65 -14.55 -20.93
C THR A 294 10.52 -13.53 -22.06
N VAL A 295 11.42 -13.64 -23.03
CA VAL A 295 11.44 -12.78 -24.22
C VAL A 295 11.47 -13.63 -25.48
N ASP A 296 10.68 -13.23 -26.48
CA ASP A 296 10.64 -13.79 -27.82
C ASP A 296 11.73 -13.19 -28.71
N GLU A 297 11.80 -13.67 -29.97
CA GLU A 297 12.71 -13.13 -30.98
C GLU A 297 12.51 -11.63 -31.18
N VAL A 298 13.56 -10.87 -31.01
CA VAL A 298 13.56 -9.42 -31.20
C VAL A 298 14.95 -8.90 -31.51
N ALA A 299 15.05 -7.91 -32.39
CA ALA A 299 16.25 -7.13 -32.63
C ALA A 299 16.02 -5.69 -32.20
N ILE A 300 16.85 -5.20 -31.31
CA ILE A 300 16.81 -3.82 -30.82
C ILE A 300 18.16 -3.17 -31.02
N SER A 301 18.14 -1.96 -31.56
CA SER A 301 19.33 -1.14 -31.73
C SER A 301 19.12 0.20 -31.03
N LYS A 302 20.02 0.57 -30.11
CA LYS A 302 20.02 1.84 -29.41
C LYS A 302 21.43 2.33 -29.17
N GLN A 303 21.79 3.48 -29.74
CA GLN A 303 23.06 4.19 -29.50
C GLN A 303 24.31 3.32 -29.53
N GLY A 304 24.41 2.42 -30.51
CA GLY A 304 25.56 1.50 -30.68
C GLY A 304 25.47 0.19 -29.91
N ILE A 305 24.43 -0.01 -29.11
CA ILE A 305 24.11 -1.30 -28.49
C ILE A 305 23.09 -2.02 -29.39
N ASN A 306 23.52 -3.14 -29.96
CA ASN A 306 22.62 -3.99 -30.75
C ASN A 306 22.38 -5.29 -30.00
N VAL A 307 21.09 -5.55 -29.66
CA VAL A 307 20.65 -6.78 -29.00
C VAL A 307 19.79 -7.56 -29.99
N ILE A 308 20.24 -8.78 -30.30
CA ILE A 308 19.50 -9.70 -31.16
C ILE A 308 19.20 -10.95 -30.33
N ILE A 309 17.91 -11.22 -30.13
CA ILE A 309 17.42 -12.47 -29.54
C ILE A 309 16.88 -13.31 -30.66
N SER A 310 17.49 -14.49 -30.93
CA SER A 310 17.09 -15.35 -32.03
C SER A 310 17.37 -16.82 -31.71
N ASN A 311 16.52 -17.69 -32.24
CA ASN A 311 16.59 -19.16 -32.07
C ASN A 311 17.65 -19.84 -32.93
N LYS A 312 18.36 -19.11 -33.80
CA LYS A 312 19.37 -19.69 -34.67
C LYS A 312 20.67 -19.94 -33.91
N LYS A 313 21.08 -21.20 -33.75
CA LYS A 313 22.45 -21.58 -33.41
C LYS A 313 23.39 -20.96 -34.43
N LYS A 314 24.40 -20.23 -33.95
CA LYS A 314 25.46 -19.67 -34.75
C LYS A 314 26.20 -20.82 -35.46
N ASP A 315 26.08 -20.93 -36.78
CA ASP A 315 27.08 -21.58 -37.59
C ASP A 315 28.32 -20.66 -37.59
N SER A 316 29.40 -21.22 -37.11
CA SER A 316 30.71 -20.55 -36.98
C SER A 316 31.26 -20.25 -38.35
N ASP A 317 31.03 -19.09 -38.92
CA ASP A 317 31.96 -18.40 -39.79
C ASP A 317 31.42 -17.02 -40.20
N ASP A 318 31.69 -15.99 -39.40
CA ASP A 318 31.78 -14.62 -39.89
C ASP A 318 32.47 -13.74 -38.83
N THR A 319 33.75 -13.48 -39.14
CA THR A 319 34.58 -12.51 -38.43
C THR A 319 34.13 -11.10 -38.79
N LYS A 320 33.19 -10.53 -38.02
CA LYS A 320 33.05 -9.06 -37.86
C LYS A 320 32.56 -8.76 -36.45
N VAL A 321 33.44 -8.15 -35.70
CA VAL A 321 33.25 -7.65 -34.34
C VAL A 321 32.34 -6.44 -34.41
N GLU A 322 31.05 -6.67 -34.19
CA GLU A 322 30.14 -5.65 -33.68
C GLU A 322 29.49 -6.24 -32.43
N LEU A 323 29.33 -5.40 -31.39
CA LEU A 323 28.78 -5.79 -30.08
C LEU A 323 27.34 -6.34 -30.24
N ILE A 324 27.23 -7.55 -30.79
CA ILE A 324 25.97 -8.25 -30.96
C ILE A 324 25.94 -9.37 -29.93
N SER A 325 25.17 -9.21 -28.90
CA SER A 325 24.85 -10.31 -27.97
C SER A 325 23.73 -11.15 -28.59
N VAL A 326 24.07 -12.30 -29.17
CA VAL A 326 23.05 -13.27 -29.61
C VAL A 326 22.62 -14.10 -28.44
N ILE A 327 21.37 -13.93 -28.04
CA ILE A 327 20.73 -14.59 -26.90
C ILE A 327 19.65 -15.54 -27.45
N GLN A 328 19.46 -16.70 -26.85
CA GLN A 328 18.50 -17.69 -27.34
C GLN A 328 17.06 -17.26 -27.01
N GLU A 329 16.13 -17.62 -27.86
CA GLU A 329 14.67 -17.46 -27.61
C GLU A 329 14.24 -18.18 -26.33
N GLY A 330 13.30 -17.60 -25.57
CA GLY A 330 12.89 -18.11 -24.26
C GLY A 330 13.88 -17.78 -23.13
N THR A 331 14.90 -16.97 -23.41
CA THR A 331 15.86 -16.51 -22.40
C THR A 331 15.15 -15.66 -21.36
N LYS A 332 15.55 -15.83 -20.11
CA LYS A 332 15.01 -15.01 -19.02
C LYS A 332 15.50 -13.57 -19.17
N VAL A 333 14.65 -12.62 -18.84
CA VAL A 333 15.02 -11.19 -18.87
C VAL A 333 16.23 -10.91 -17.97
N SER A 334 16.41 -11.68 -16.88
CA SER A 334 17.60 -11.59 -16.02
C SER A 334 18.90 -11.73 -16.81
N ASP A 335 18.97 -12.73 -17.69
CA ASP A 335 20.18 -13.02 -18.45
C ASP A 335 20.48 -11.93 -19.48
N ILE A 336 19.41 -11.31 -20.01
CA ILE A 336 19.51 -10.15 -20.93
C ILE A 336 20.04 -8.93 -20.18
N VAL A 337 19.48 -8.64 -19.00
CA VAL A 337 19.92 -7.51 -18.17
C VAL A 337 21.36 -7.70 -17.74
N ASP A 338 21.76 -8.92 -17.38
CA ASP A 338 23.16 -9.24 -17.04
C ASP A 338 24.09 -9.09 -18.23
N ALA A 339 23.68 -9.51 -19.42
CA ALA A 339 24.43 -9.30 -20.64
C ALA A 339 24.61 -7.81 -20.97
N LEU A 340 23.54 -7.02 -20.86
CA LEU A 340 23.57 -5.57 -21.06
C LEU A 340 24.48 -4.86 -20.03
N ASN A 341 24.43 -5.27 -18.77
CA ASN A 341 25.33 -4.75 -17.74
C ASN A 341 26.82 -5.09 -18.07
N LYS A 342 27.11 -6.31 -18.52
CA LYS A 342 28.47 -6.72 -18.89
C LYS A 342 29.07 -5.90 -20.05
N ILE A 343 28.24 -5.45 -20.98
CA ILE A 343 28.68 -4.58 -22.09
C ILE A 343 28.71 -3.10 -21.71
N GLY A 344 28.38 -2.77 -20.45
CA GLY A 344 28.44 -1.40 -19.93
C GLY A 344 27.24 -0.52 -20.29
N ALA A 345 26.07 -1.10 -20.60
CA ALA A 345 24.85 -0.34 -20.83
C ALA A 345 24.45 0.43 -19.59
N SER A 346 24.05 1.68 -19.74
CA SER A 346 23.54 2.45 -18.61
C SER A 346 22.14 1.93 -18.21
N THR A 347 21.74 2.17 -16.95
CA THR A 347 20.40 1.80 -16.48
C THR A 347 19.29 2.39 -17.35
N LYS A 348 19.46 3.63 -17.84
CA LYS A 348 18.53 4.27 -18.78
C LYS A 348 18.43 3.56 -20.11
N ASP A 349 19.55 2.99 -20.61
CA ASP A 349 19.53 2.23 -21.84
C ASP A 349 18.84 0.90 -21.66
N ILE A 350 19.07 0.22 -20.53
CA ILE A 350 18.39 -1.03 -20.18
C ILE A 350 16.87 -0.82 -20.07
N ILE A 351 16.44 0.25 -19.40
CA ILE A 351 15.02 0.61 -19.30
C ILE A 351 14.40 0.79 -20.69
N ALA A 352 15.04 1.60 -21.52
CA ALA A 352 14.51 1.86 -22.86
C ALA A 352 14.50 0.63 -23.77
N ILE A 353 15.46 -0.29 -23.60
CA ILE A 353 15.49 -1.57 -24.29
C ILE A 353 14.32 -2.45 -23.84
N LEU A 354 14.09 -2.59 -22.52
CA LEU A 354 12.96 -3.36 -21.96
C LEU A 354 11.61 -2.79 -22.38
N GLU A 355 11.44 -1.47 -22.35
CA GLU A 355 10.25 -0.81 -22.87
C GLU A 355 10.07 -1.03 -24.38
N GLY A 356 11.17 -0.99 -25.15
CA GLY A 356 11.16 -1.30 -26.57
C GLY A 356 10.70 -2.73 -26.86
N MET A 357 11.21 -3.71 -26.12
CA MET A 357 10.79 -5.11 -26.19
C MET A 357 9.29 -5.26 -25.86
N LYS A 358 8.82 -4.53 -24.83
CA LYS A 358 7.39 -4.54 -24.48
C LYS A 358 6.52 -3.96 -25.57
N LYS A 359 6.92 -2.82 -26.16
CA LYS A 359 6.19 -2.18 -27.27
C LYS A 359 6.20 -3.01 -28.53
N ALA A 360 7.29 -3.75 -28.77
CA ALA A 360 7.40 -4.71 -29.90
C ALA A 360 6.59 -5.99 -29.68
N GLY A 361 6.06 -6.23 -28.46
CA GLY A 361 5.33 -7.45 -28.12
C GLY A 361 6.21 -8.64 -27.77
N ALA A 362 7.51 -8.49 -27.80
CA ALA A 362 8.47 -9.57 -27.53
C ALA A 362 8.68 -9.86 -26.03
N LEU A 363 8.31 -8.94 -25.13
CA LEU A 363 8.41 -9.12 -23.69
C LEU A 363 7.07 -9.55 -23.10
N HIS A 364 6.99 -10.78 -22.61
CA HIS A 364 5.81 -11.35 -21.97
C HIS A 364 5.72 -10.99 -20.49
N ALA A 365 5.72 -9.69 -20.18
CA ALA A 365 5.61 -9.18 -18.84
C ALA A 365 4.93 -7.80 -18.81
N GLU A 366 4.38 -7.45 -17.66
CA GLU A 366 3.97 -6.08 -17.37
C GLU A 366 5.18 -5.28 -16.89
N VAL A 367 5.50 -4.17 -17.57
CA VAL A 367 6.58 -3.27 -17.17
C VAL A 367 5.98 -2.10 -16.41
N ILE A 368 6.41 -1.93 -15.16
CA ILE A 368 5.99 -0.85 -14.26
C ILE A 368 7.21 0.02 -13.97
N VAL A 369 7.15 1.29 -14.34
CA VAL A 369 8.20 2.28 -14.06
C VAL A 369 7.74 3.17 -12.91
N GLN A 370 8.62 3.35 -11.89
CA GLN A 370 8.37 4.12 -10.66
C GLN A 370 9.42 5.23 -10.48
#